data_037d7ec79bda0b639047685ac313004f
#
_entry.id   037d7ec79bda0b639047685ac313004f
#
_cell.length_a   1.000
_cell.length_b   1.000
_cell.length_c   1.000
_cell.angle_alpha   90.00
_cell.angle_beta   90.00
_cell.angle_gamma   90.00
#
_symmetry.space_group_name_H-M   'P 1'
#
loop_
_entity.id
_entity.type
_entity.pdbx_description
1 polymer ?
#
loop_
_entity_poly.entity_id
_entity_poly.type
_entity_poly.pdbx_seq_one_letter_code
_entity_poly.pdbx_strand_id
1 'polypeptide(L)'
;MDLNTELPKEVVEKAYEAVEAAKKSGKLKKGVNEATKAIERGSAKLVVVAKDTNPKEIIMHLPILCEEKGIPVVIVNSKEELGAAAGLTVPTSAIAITEEGEAKALIKEIAAKL
;
A
#
# COMPACT_ATOMS: atom_id res chain seq x y z
N MET A 1 3.71 4.80 12.28
CA MET A 1 4.29 5.37 11.04
C MET A 1 3.42 6.52 10.57
N ASP A 2 4.03 7.61 10.15
CA ASP A 2 3.31 8.73 9.55
C ASP A 2 3.79 8.97 8.11
N LEU A 3 3.21 9.95 7.43
CA LEU A 3 3.54 10.21 6.03
C LEU A 3 4.95 10.76 5.80
N ASN A 4 5.62 11.20 6.86
CA ASN A 4 6.97 11.74 6.76
C ASN A 4 8.04 10.67 7.06
N THR A 5 7.63 9.47 7.44
CA THR A 5 8.55 8.39 7.71
C THR A 5 9.23 7.97 6.41
N GLU A 6 10.56 8.02 6.38
CA GLU A 6 11.32 7.53 5.24
C GLU A 6 11.69 6.07 5.48
N LEU A 7 11.38 5.24 4.51
CA LEU A 7 11.71 3.83 4.54
C LEU A 7 12.90 3.54 3.64
N PRO A 8 13.68 2.49 3.93
CA PRO A 8 14.76 2.09 3.03
C PRO A 8 14.24 1.88 1.62
N LYS A 9 15.05 2.25 0.63
CA LYS A 9 14.71 2.08 -0.78
C LYS A 9 14.30 0.64 -1.10
N GLU A 10 14.98 -0.32 -0.49
CA GLU A 10 14.69 -1.74 -0.65
C GLU A 10 13.24 -2.08 -0.28
N VAL A 11 12.75 -1.51 0.83
CA VAL A 11 11.37 -1.74 1.29
C VAL A 11 10.38 -1.12 0.31
N VAL A 12 10.64 0.07 -0.16
CA VAL A 12 9.79 0.76 -1.14
C VAL A 12 9.71 -0.03 -2.45
N GLU A 13 10.85 -0.52 -2.94
CA GLU A 13 10.87 -1.34 -4.14
C GLU A 13 10.09 -2.65 -3.98
N LYS A 14 10.25 -3.29 -2.84
CA LYS A 14 9.49 -4.52 -2.54
C LYS A 14 7.99 -4.26 -2.45
N ALA A 15 7.59 -3.09 -1.97
CA ALA A 15 6.18 -2.72 -1.93
C ALA A 15 5.59 -2.65 -3.35
N TYR A 16 6.28 -2.03 -4.29
CA TYR A 16 5.84 -1.99 -5.68
C TYR A 16 5.78 -3.40 -6.28
N GLU A 17 6.79 -4.22 -6.01
CA GLU A 17 6.81 -5.61 -6.48
C GLU A 17 5.65 -6.42 -5.92
N ALA A 18 5.32 -6.22 -4.65
CA ALA A 18 4.19 -6.90 -4.00
C ALA A 18 2.86 -6.51 -4.67
N VAL A 19 2.69 -5.23 -5.00
CA VAL A 19 1.50 -4.75 -5.69
C VAL A 19 1.40 -5.41 -7.08
N GLU A 20 2.49 -5.45 -7.82
CA GLU A 20 2.52 -6.11 -9.15
C GLU A 20 2.18 -7.59 -9.06
N ALA A 21 2.76 -8.29 -8.10
CA ALA A 21 2.51 -9.72 -7.91
C ALA A 21 1.06 -10.00 -7.51
N ALA A 22 0.52 -9.21 -6.60
CA ALA A 22 -0.86 -9.37 -6.15
C ALA A 22 -1.86 -9.01 -7.26
N LYS A 23 -1.51 -8.07 -8.12
CA LYS A 23 -2.32 -7.74 -9.29
C LYS A 23 -2.50 -8.95 -10.20
N LYS A 24 -1.43 -9.73 -10.40
CA LYS A 24 -1.46 -10.90 -11.29
C LYS A 24 -2.12 -12.12 -10.67
N SER A 25 -1.91 -12.35 -9.38
CA SER A 25 -2.25 -13.61 -8.73
C SER A 25 -3.15 -13.51 -7.51
N GLY A 26 -3.43 -12.28 -7.07
CA GLY A 26 -4.26 -12.01 -5.90
C GLY A 26 -5.33 -10.98 -6.21
N LYS A 27 -5.65 -10.14 -5.22
CA LYS A 27 -6.64 -9.07 -5.38
C LYS A 27 -6.16 -7.77 -4.74
N LEU A 28 -6.44 -6.67 -5.44
CA LEU A 28 -6.15 -5.32 -4.99
C LEU A 28 -7.44 -4.52 -4.84
N LYS A 29 -7.44 -3.61 -3.87
CA LYS A 29 -8.41 -2.54 -3.79
C LYS A 29 -7.68 -1.24 -4.10
N LYS A 30 -8.12 -0.53 -5.12
CA LYS A 30 -7.43 0.64 -5.69
C LYS A 30 -8.12 1.92 -5.28
N GLY A 31 -7.32 2.87 -4.83
CA GLY A 31 -7.80 4.18 -4.40
C GLY A 31 -8.03 4.28 -2.91
N VAL A 32 -8.08 5.52 -2.41
CA VAL A 32 -8.17 5.83 -0.98
C VAL A 32 -9.44 5.24 -0.34
N ASN A 33 -10.58 5.44 -0.98
CA ASN A 33 -11.86 4.98 -0.41
C ASN A 33 -11.91 3.46 -0.29
N GLU A 34 -11.50 2.75 -1.33
CA GLU A 34 -11.50 1.29 -1.33
C GLU A 34 -10.46 0.74 -0.35
N ALA A 35 -9.27 1.37 -0.29
CA ALA A 35 -8.24 0.97 0.67
C ALA A 35 -8.74 1.16 2.10
N THR A 36 -9.38 2.29 2.39
CA THR A 36 -9.95 2.58 3.72
C THR A 36 -10.96 1.51 4.11
N LYS A 37 -11.86 1.15 3.22
CA LYS A 37 -12.85 0.08 3.49
C LYS A 37 -12.19 -1.26 3.78
N ALA A 38 -11.16 -1.61 3.02
CA ALA A 38 -10.43 -2.87 3.24
C ALA A 38 -9.74 -2.90 4.60
N ILE A 39 -9.17 -1.77 5.02
CA ILE A 39 -8.54 -1.65 6.34
C ILE A 39 -9.59 -1.79 7.44
N GLU A 40 -10.70 -1.05 7.33
CA GLU A 40 -11.77 -1.08 8.32
C GLU A 40 -12.36 -2.48 8.50
N ARG A 41 -12.49 -3.22 7.41
CA ARG A 41 -12.99 -4.60 7.43
C ARG A 41 -11.96 -5.61 7.92
N GLY A 42 -10.71 -5.20 8.08
CA GLY A 42 -9.62 -6.10 8.46
C GLY A 42 -9.22 -7.06 7.35
N SER A 43 -9.57 -6.77 6.10
CA SER A 43 -9.27 -7.65 4.96
C SER A 43 -7.97 -7.31 4.23
N ALA A 44 -7.35 -6.18 4.54
CA ALA A 44 -6.09 -5.78 3.91
C ALA A 44 -4.91 -6.56 4.50
N LYS A 45 -4.02 -7.02 3.63
CA LYS A 45 -2.79 -7.73 4.02
C LYS A 45 -1.58 -6.80 4.00
N LEU A 46 -1.61 -5.81 3.12
CA LEU A 46 -0.61 -4.75 3.02
C LEU A 46 -1.30 -3.53 2.42
N VAL A 47 -0.93 -2.36 2.91
CA VAL A 47 -1.41 -1.10 2.34
C VAL A 47 -0.22 -0.28 1.89
N VAL A 48 -0.29 0.29 0.70
CA VAL A 48 0.75 1.15 0.14
C VAL A 48 0.15 2.51 -0.13
N VAL A 49 0.78 3.55 0.39
CA VAL A 49 0.29 4.93 0.30
C VAL A 49 1.35 5.81 -0.36
N ALA A 50 0.95 6.60 -1.35
CA ALA A 50 1.84 7.52 -2.04
C ALA A 50 1.83 8.90 -1.35
N LYS A 51 2.96 9.31 -0.83
CA LYS A 51 3.06 10.55 -0.05
C LYS A 51 2.98 11.84 -0.88
N ASP A 52 3.14 11.74 -2.18
CA ASP A 52 3.02 12.90 -3.09
C ASP A 52 1.57 13.24 -3.44
N THR A 53 0.61 12.69 -2.71
CA THR A 53 -0.80 13.00 -2.85
C THR A 53 -1.10 14.39 -2.31
N ASN A 54 -1.85 15.17 -3.06
CA ASN A 54 -2.19 16.55 -2.70
C ASN A 54 -3.70 16.75 -2.85
N PRO A 55 -4.42 17.21 -1.80
CA PRO A 55 -3.90 17.51 -0.46
C PRO A 55 -3.62 16.26 0.36
N LYS A 56 -2.66 16.37 1.28
CA LYS A 56 -2.25 15.25 2.14
C LYS A 56 -3.36 14.73 3.06
N GLU A 57 -4.32 15.58 3.38
CA GLU A 57 -5.45 15.22 4.24
C GLU A 57 -6.22 14.01 3.73
N ILE A 58 -6.19 13.77 2.43
CA ILE A 58 -6.87 12.62 1.80
C ILE A 58 -6.32 11.29 2.30
N ILE A 59 -5.02 11.24 2.61
CA ILE A 59 -4.33 9.98 2.96
C ILE A 59 -3.79 9.94 4.39
N MET A 60 -3.88 11.03 5.15
CA MET A 60 -3.29 11.11 6.50
C MET A 60 -3.85 10.08 7.47
N HIS A 61 -5.10 9.68 7.30
CA HIS A 61 -5.75 8.72 8.19
C HIS A 61 -5.28 7.28 7.96
N LEU A 62 -4.74 6.97 6.78
CA LEU A 62 -4.41 5.59 6.41
C LEU A 62 -3.36 4.93 7.30
N PRO A 63 -2.18 5.56 7.56
CA PRO A 63 -1.20 4.93 8.44
C PRO A 63 -1.72 4.68 9.84
N ILE A 64 -2.46 5.62 10.39
CA ILE A 64 -3.04 5.51 11.74
C ILE A 64 -4.03 4.36 11.81
N LEU A 65 -4.90 4.29 10.82
CA LEU A 65 -5.92 3.23 10.76
C LEU A 65 -5.28 1.85 10.60
N CYS A 66 -4.24 1.75 9.79
CA CYS A 66 -3.48 0.51 9.63
C CYS A 66 -2.84 0.06 10.94
N GLU A 67 -2.24 0.98 11.69
CA GLU A 67 -1.65 0.66 12.99
C GLU A 67 -2.69 0.13 13.95
N GLU A 68 -3.86 0.75 14.01
CA GLU A 68 -4.97 0.29 14.87
C GLU A 68 -5.42 -1.13 14.53
N LYS A 69 -5.36 -1.49 13.27
CA LYS A 69 -5.80 -2.80 12.79
C LYS A 69 -4.68 -3.83 12.69
N GLY A 70 -3.44 -3.44 13.00
CA GLY A 70 -2.29 -4.34 12.90
C GLY A 70 -1.93 -4.71 11.47
N ILE A 71 -2.19 -3.83 10.50
CA ILE A 71 -1.93 -4.04 9.09
C ILE A 71 -0.65 -3.32 8.69
N PRO A 72 0.32 -4.01 8.02
CA PRO A 72 1.52 -3.34 7.55
C PRO A 72 1.19 -2.25 6.53
N VAL A 73 1.85 -1.10 6.65
CA VAL A 73 1.68 0.01 5.71
C VAL A 73 3.05 0.50 5.24
N VAL A 74 3.18 0.76 3.96
CA VAL A 74 4.39 1.31 3.36
C VAL A 74 4.07 2.64 2.70
N ILE A 75 4.88 3.64 2.99
CA ILE A 75 4.77 4.96 2.36
C ILE A 75 5.75 4.99 1.20
N VAL A 76 5.24 5.19 -0.01
CA VAL A 76 6.05 5.29 -1.23
C VAL A 76 6.07 6.73 -1.73
N ASN A 77 6.99 7.03 -2.64
CA ASN A 77 7.24 8.39 -3.10
C ASN A 77 6.37 8.87 -4.25
N SER A 78 5.87 7.95 -5.08
CA SER A 78 5.21 8.32 -6.33
C SER A 78 3.88 7.62 -6.54
N LYS A 79 2.81 8.42 -6.63
CA LYS A 79 1.48 7.92 -6.97
C LYS A 79 1.41 7.42 -8.42
N GLU A 80 2.24 7.96 -9.30
CA GLU A 80 2.31 7.50 -10.68
C GLU A 80 2.88 6.10 -10.77
N GLU A 81 3.99 5.85 -10.05
CA GLU A 81 4.58 4.52 -9.99
C GLU A 81 3.65 3.51 -9.31
N LEU A 82 2.97 3.94 -8.26
CA LEU A 82 2.01 3.08 -7.57
C LEU A 82 0.85 2.69 -8.51
N GLY A 83 0.32 3.65 -9.26
CA GLY A 83 -0.71 3.38 -10.25
C GLY A 83 -0.24 2.40 -11.30
N ALA A 84 0.97 2.59 -11.83
CA ALA A 84 1.55 1.70 -12.83
C ALA A 84 1.72 0.28 -12.28
N ALA A 85 2.21 0.15 -11.06
CA ALA A 85 2.35 -1.16 -10.42
C ALA A 85 1.01 -1.89 -10.28
N ALA A 86 -0.06 -1.14 -10.01
CA ALA A 86 -1.42 -1.69 -9.90
C ALA A 86 -2.11 -1.92 -11.25
N GLY A 87 -1.43 -1.61 -12.35
CA GLY A 87 -1.97 -1.80 -13.69
C GLY A 87 -2.95 -0.71 -14.11
N LEU A 88 -2.89 0.45 -13.50
CA LEU A 88 -3.74 1.58 -13.83
C LEU A 88 -3.05 2.48 -14.85
N THR A 89 -3.87 3.16 -15.66
CA THR A 89 -3.36 4.16 -16.60
C THR A 89 -3.28 5.55 -15.98
N VAL A 90 -3.73 5.68 -14.74
CA VAL A 90 -3.76 6.93 -13.97
C VAL A 90 -3.04 6.74 -12.63
N PRO A 91 -2.55 7.82 -12.01
CA PRO A 91 -1.96 7.73 -10.67
C PRO A 91 -2.96 7.25 -9.64
N THR A 92 -2.48 6.61 -8.58
CA THR A 92 -3.33 6.25 -7.43
C THR A 92 -2.61 6.60 -6.13
N SER A 93 -3.37 7.10 -5.17
CA SER A 93 -2.81 7.53 -3.88
C SER A 93 -2.67 6.40 -2.88
N ALA A 94 -3.43 5.32 -3.04
CA ALA A 94 -3.39 4.19 -2.11
C ALA A 94 -3.84 2.90 -2.78
N ILE A 95 -3.23 1.80 -2.34
CA ILE A 95 -3.57 0.45 -2.77
C ILE A 95 -3.62 -0.43 -1.53
N ALA A 96 -4.65 -1.27 -1.42
CA ALA A 96 -4.70 -2.31 -0.40
C ALA A 96 -4.65 -3.68 -1.08
N ILE A 97 -3.77 -4.55 -0.62
CA ILE A 97 -3.71 -5.93 -1.08
C ILE A 97 -4.61 -6.74 -0.16
N THR A 98 -5.67 -7.32 -0.70
CA THR A 98 -6.64 -8.12 0.08
C THR A 98 -6.45 -9.62 -0.11
N GLU A 99 -5.91 -10.04 -1.23
CA GLU A 99 -5.47 -11.42 -1.45
C GLU A 99 -4.06 -11.40 -1.97
N GLU A 100 -3.17 -12.06 -1.25
CA GLU A 100 -1.72 -11.97 -1.46
C GLU A 100 -1.25 -12.61 -2.78
N GLY A 101 -1.81 -13.77 -3.12
CA GLY A 101 -1.30 -14.50 -4.27
C GLY A 101 0.20 -14.75 -4.11
N GLU A 102 0.97 -14.49 -5.15
CA GLU A 102 2.42 -14.64 -5.15
C GLU A 102 3.17 -13.58 -4.34
N ALA A 103 2.47 -12.56 -3.87
CA ALA A 103 3.07 -11.49 -3.07
C ALA A 103 3.32 -11.87 -1.61
N LYS A 104 2.84 -13.02 -1.16
CA LYS A 104 2.90 -13.43 0.25
C LYS A 104 4.29 -13.32 0.87
N ALA A 105 5.31 -13.84 0.20
CA ALA A 105 6.69 -13.79 0.70
C ALA A 105 7.20 -12.35 0.79
N LEU A 106 6.90 -11.54 -0.21
CA LEU A 106 7.28 -10.13 -0.23
C LEU A 106 6.64 -9.35 0.91
N ILE A 107 5.37 -9.60 1.18
CA ILE A 107 4.64 -8.95 2.26
C ILE A 107 5.25 -9.32 3.61
N LYS A 108 5.63 -10.57 3.81
CA LYS A 108 6.30 -11.01 5.04
C LYS A 108 7.64 -10.31 5.23
N GLU A 109 8.44 -10.20 4.17
CA GLU A 109 9.73 -9.51 4.21
C GLU A 109 9.56 -8.03 4.55
N ILE A 110 8.57 -7.38 3.95
CA ILE A 110 8.27 -5.98 4.20
C ILE A 110 7.88 -5.79 5.66
N ALA A 111 6.94 -6.59 6.15
CA ALA A 111 6.46 -6.49 7.53
C ALA A 111 7.60 -6.67 8.55
N ALA A 112 8.55 -7.55 8.26
CA ALA A 112 9.69 -7.79 9.14
C ALA A 112 10.63 -6.59 9.22
N LYS A 113 10.60 -5.70 8.24
CA LYS A 113 11.48 -4.52 8.17
C LYS A 113 10.82 -3.22 8.61
N LEU A 114 9.56 -3.24 8.97
CA LEU A 114 8.82 -2.05 9.42
C LEU A 114 8.95 -1.82 10.97
#